data_fa29ee55bce6d8e8975a3064a3b60ae8
#
_entry.id   fa29ee55bce6d8e8975a3064a3b60ae8
#
_cell.length_a   1.000
_cell.length_b   1.000
_cell.length_c   1.000
_cell.angle_alpha   90.00
_cell.angle_beta   90.00
_cell.angle_gamma   90.00
#
_symmetry.space_group_name_H-M   'P 1'
#
loop_
_entity.id
_entity.type
_entity.pdbx_description
1 polymer ?
#
loop_
_entity_poly.entity_id
_entity_poly.type
_entity_poly.pdbx_seq_one_letter_code
_entity_poly.pdbx_strand_id
1 'polypeptide(L)'
;IRAAPEAWVAGIRGRVIVATHAALLAAPAAEPNFETISARWFAGNPLVGAGIAGGAALAVTDLRIRPDGFSRLLVLDKNLRPRQAGRAVQRLLEVDTYRLMAQLTLPVARQLAPLLEAAERELAEITTALTTVTEAGEPALLDRLTRLAAEIENYESNNHFRFSAASAYYRLVQQRIAELREERIAAIQTFREFTELRLAPAMNTCSATAARLEAMSSRVARATQLLSTQVDITREHQQILVLESMNRRADLQLRLQQTVEGLSVAAVTYYIVGLIGYAAKGVKAAGLPVNPELAMGVSIPFVILAVALGIRRIHRMVQSGAHGQ
;
A
#
# COMPACT_ATOMS: atom_id res chain seq x y z
N ILE A 1 47.73 22.89 4.74
CA ILE A 1 47.34 21.57 5.26
C ILE A 1 48.04 20.55 4.38
N ARG A 2 48.82 19.65 4.97
CA ARG A 2 49.32 18.49 4.20
C ARG A 2 48.08 17.65 3.83
N ALA A 3 47.88 17.44 2.54
CA ALA A 3 46.82 16.51 2.07
C ALA A 3 47.10 15.11 2.62
N ALA A 4 46.05 14.36 2.92
CA ALA A 4 46.21 12.95 3.23
C ALA A 4 46.88 12.26 2.04
N PRO A 5 47.82 11.28 2.26
CA PRO A 5 48.46 10.60 1.15
C PRO A 5 47.40 9.90 0.27
N GLU A 6 47.47 10.12 -1.05
CA GLU A 6 46.48 9.57 -2.00
C GLU A 6 46.37 8.02 -1.88
N ALA A 7 47.50 7.35 -1.71
CA ALA A 7 47.54 5.88 -1.52
C ALA A 7 46.80 5.43 -0.26
N TRP A 8 46.82 6.25 0.80
CA TRP A 8 46.06 5.95 2.02
C TRP A 8 44.56 6.12 1.81
N VAL A 9 44.16 7.23 1.15
CA VAL A 9 42.73 7.48 0.83
C VAL A 9 42.18 6.40 -0.10
N ALA A 10 42.96 6.01 -1.12
CA ALA A 10 42.58 4.94 -2.05
C ALA A 10 42.47 3.54 -1.39
N GLY A 11 43.19 3.32 -0.28
CA GLY A 11 43.12 2.08 0.52
C GLY A 11 41.86 1.97 1.40
N ILE A 12 41.07 3.03 1.58
CA ILE A 12 39.83 3.02 2.36
C ILE A 12 38.75 2.29 1.55
N ARG A 13 38.25 1.17 2.08
CA ARG A 13 37.18 0.41 1.44
C ARG A 13 35.86 1.17 1.53
N GLY A 14 35.11 1.25 0.42
CA GLY A 14 33.81 1.90 0.31
C GLY A 14 33.84 3.17 -0.53
N ARG A 15 32.73 3.92 -0.51
CA ARG A 15 32.61 5.21 -1.21
C ARG A 15 32.69 6.33 -0.19
N VAL A 16 33.58 7.28 -0.42
CA VAL A 16 33.68 8.48 0.41
C VAL A 16 32.46 9.36 0.15
N ILE A 17 31.71 9.67 1.20
CA ILE A 17 30.56 10.59 1.13
C ILE A 17 30.99 11.98 1.59
N VAL A 18 31.79 12.05 2.66
CA VAL A 18 32.28 13.31 3.24
C VAL A 18 33.74 13.13 3.63
N ALA A 19 34.56 14.08 3.27
CA ALA A 19 35.91 14.20 3.75
C ALA A 19 36.26 15.69 3.90
N THR A 20 36.85 16.06 5.03
CA THR A 20 37.12 17.48 5.35
C THR A 20 38.54 17.66 5.88
N HIS A 21 39.28 18.55 5.27
CA HIS A 21 40.52 19.06 5.84
C HIS A 21 40.22 20.19 6.83
N ALA A 22 40.39 19.93 8.11
CA ALA A 22 40.21 20.92 9.14
C ALA A 22 41.57 21.46 9.63
N ALA A 23 41.71 22.77 9.68
CA ALA A 23 42.87 23.46 10.27
C ALA A 23 42.42 24.28 11.46
N LEU A 24 43.08 24.09 12.60
CA LEU A 24 42.94 24.92 13.79
C LEU A 24 44.24 25.69 13.97
N LEU A 25 44.19 27.01 13.85
CA LEU A 25 45.34 27.90 13.91
C LEU A 25 45.11 29.01 14.95
N ALA A 26 46.15 29.54 15.56
CA ALA A 26 46.01 30.73 16.38
C ALA A 26 45.52 31.92 15.52
N ALA A 27 44.58 32.68 16.05
CA ALA A 27 44.10 33.89 15.37
C ALA A 27 45.24 34.92 15.26
N PRO A 28 45.36 35.62 14.12
CA PRO A 28 46.31 36.72 14.02
C PRO A 28 45.89 37.88 14.96
N ALA A 29 46.87 38.67 15.39
CA ALA A 29 46.60 39.83 16.25
C ALA A 29 45.76 40.92 15.53
N ALA A 30 45.88 41.02 14.20
CA ALA A 30 45.07 41.89 13.37
C ALA A 30 43.75 41.25 12.98
N GLU A 31 42.73 42.05 12.68
CA GLU A 31 41.46 41.53 12.17
C GLU A 31 41.67 40.72 10.89
N PRO A 32 41.04 39.54 10.81
CA PRO A 32 41.20 38.66 9.65
C PRO A 32 40.63 39.31 8.38
N ASN A 33 41.45 39.40 7.33
CA ASN A 33 40.97 39.79 6.01
C ASN A 33 40.38 38.56 5.30
N PHE A 34 39.05 38.57 5.09
CA PHE A 34 38.33 37.44 4.49
C PHE A 34 38.63 37.21 3.02
N GLU A 35 39.00 38.25 2.25
CA GLU A 35 39.42 38.11 0.86
C GLU A 35 40.74 37.35 0.79
N THR A 36 41.69 37.70 1.64
CA THR A 36 42.99 37.02 1.75
C THR A 36 42.79 35.55 2.20
N ILE A 37 41.92 35.31 3.17
CA ILE A 37 41.61 33.97 3.64
C ILE A 37 40.96 33.15 2.51
N SER A 38 39.99 33.74 1.79
CA SER A 38 39.32 33.12 0.66
C SER A 38 40.31 32.73 -0.44
N ALA A 39 41.13 33.68 -0.87
CA ALA A 39 42.14 33.42 -1.91
C ALA A 39 43.14 32.34 -1.50
N ARG A 40 43.64 32.38 -0.27
CA ARG A 40 44.68 31.47 0.22
C ARG A 40 44.19 30.04 0.52
N TRP A 41 43.00 29.92 1.12
CA TRP A 41 42.51 28.67 1.66
C TRP A 41 41.35 28.08 0.85
N PHE A 42 40.59 28.92 0.17
CA PHE A 42 39.33 28.56 -0.44
C PHE A 42 39.23 28.91 -1.94
N ALA A 43 40.40 29.18 -2.59
CA ALA A 43 40.51 29.48 -4.03
C ALA A 43 39.58 30.62 -4.49
N GLY A 44 39.43 31.66 -3.66
CA GLY A 44 38.59 32.80 -3.98
C GLY A 44 37.08 32.60 -3.88
N ASN A 45 36.62 31.45 -3.37
CA ASN A 45 35.19 31.20 -3.21
C ASN A 45 34.56 32.07 -2.11
N PRO A 46 33.27 32.38 -2.23
CA PRO A 46 32.50 33.01 -1.13
C PRO A 46 32.60 32.16 0.14
N LEU A 47 32.82 32.81 1.26
CA LEU A 47 32.95 32.16 2.56
C LEU A 47 31.63 32.13 3.31
N VAL A 48 31.47 31.06 4.08
CA VAL A 48 30.46 30.88 5.12
C VAL A 48 31.23 30.78 6.44
N GLY A 49 30.80 31.49 7.44
CA GLY A 49 31.49 31.45 8.73
C GLY A 49 30.90 32.37 9.76
N ALA A 50 31.33 32.17 11.01
CA ALA A 50 30.87 32.91 12.15
C ALA A 50 31.93 32.96 13.26
N GLY A 51 31.80 33.93 14.16
CA GLY A 51 32.36 33.79 15.49
C GLY A 51 31.68 32.60 16.17
N ILE A 52 32.42 31.74 16.84
CA ILE A 52 31.88 30.56 17.51
C ILE A 52 32.31 30.52 18.98
N ALA A 53 31.59 29.74 19.77
CA ALA A 53 31.84 29.59 21.20
C ALA A 53 31.79 30.90 21.98
N GLY A 54 30.88 31.84 21.57
CA GLY A 54 30.77 33.17 22.16
C GLY A 54 31.99 34.04 21.81
N GLY A 55 32.39 34.08 20.55
CA GLY A 55 33.50 34.89 20.02
C GLY A 55 34.89 34.34 20.30
N ALA A 56 35.04 33.23 21.02
CA ALA A 56 36.33 32.65 21.39
C ALA A 56 37.14 32.09 20.19
N ALA A 57 36.49 31.85 19.04
CA ALA A 57 37.13 31.49 17.79
C ALA A 57 36.31 31.98 16.60
N LEU A 58 36.96 32.02 15.42
CA LEU A 58 36.34 32.24 14.13
C LEU A 58 36.39 30.97 13.31
N ALA A 59 35.25 30.49 12.80
CA ALA A 59 35.22 29.37 11.88
C ALA A 59 34.77 29.82 10.50
N VAL A 60 35.47 29.37 9.46
CA VAL A 60 35.16 29.68 8.06
C VAL A 60 35.34 28.48 7.16
N THR A 61 34.48 28.35 6.17
CA THR A 61 34.49 27.31 5.13
C THR A 61 33.85 27.87 3.86
N ASP A 62 34.03 27.23 2.72
CA ASP A 62 33.24 27.50 1.51
C ASP A 62 32.17 26.41 1.25
N LEU A 63 32.08 25.37 2.13
CA LEU A 63 31.18 24.27 2.03
C LEU A 63 31.17 23.55 0.66
N ARG A 64 32.30 23.61 -0.07
CA ARG A 64 32.51 23.01 -1.39
C ARG A 64 33.46 21.84 -1.31
N ILE A 65 33.11 20.75 -2.02
CA ILE A 65 34.01 19.64 -2.24
C ILE A 65 34.98 20.05 -3.37
N ARG A 66 36.28 19.87 -3.12
CA ARG A 66 37.33 20.16 -4.07
C ARG A 66 37.60 19.01 -5.01
N PRO A 67 38.42 19.22 -6.07
CA PRO A 67 38.82 18.12 -6.97
C PRO A 67 39.54 16.96 -6.27
N ASP A 68 40.18 17.20 -5.11
CA ASP A 68 40.79 16.19 -4.25
C ASP A 68 39.77 15.37 -3.43
N GLY A 69 38.46 15.68 -3.58
CA GLY A 69 37.38 15.02 -2.85
C GLY A 69 37.13 15.54 -1.43
N PHE A 70 37.86 16.56 -0.99
CA PHE A 70 37.77 17.11 0.35
C PHE A 70 37.14 18.49 0.39
N SER A 71 36.30 18.74 1.40
CA SER A 71 35.94 20.09 1.82
C SER A 71 37.03 20.68 2.71
N ARG A 72 36.99 21.99 2.99
CA ARG A 72 37.97 22.68 3.82
C ARG A 72 37.28 23.47 4.91
N LEU A 73 37.87 23.39 6.11
CA LEU A 73 37.43 24.11 7.30
C LEU A 73 38.64 24.78 7.95
N LEU A 74 38.53 26.07 8.19
CA LEU A 74 39.56 26.84 8.94
C LEU A 74 38.94 27.37 10.23
N VAL A 75 39.56 27.07 11.35
CA VAL A 75 39.21 27.61 12.66
C VAL A 75 40.39 28.46 13.18
N LEU A 76 40.12 29.72 13.43
CA LEU A 76 41.08 30.67 14.02
C LEU A 76 40.76 30.79 15.50
N ASP A 77 41.63 30.27 16.33
CA ASP A 77 41.53 30.26 17.79
C ASP A 77 41.96 31.57 18.38
N LYS A 78 41.05 32.29 19.03
CA LYS A 78 41.33 33.52 19.78
C LYS A 78 41.57 33.22 21.25
N ASN A 79 40.77 32.37 21.87
CA ASN A 79 40.84 32.04 23.29
C ASN A 79 40.03 30.77 23.65
N LEU A 80 40.17 29.71 22.86
CA LEU A 80 39.54 28.43 23.15
C LEU A 80 40.33 27.63 24.18
N ARG A 81 39.67 27.06 25.17
CA ARG A 81 40.28 26.01 25.98
C ARG A 81 40.46 24.74 25.14
N PRO A 82 41.48 23.89 25.39
CA PRO A 82 41.74 22.69 24.57
C PRO A 82 40.51 21.79 24.34
N ARG A 83 39.72 21.58 25.38
CA ARG A 83 38.45 20.77 25.27
C ARG A 83 37.35 21.49 24.48
N GLN A 84 37.33 22.84 24.49
CA GLN A 84 36.40 23.62 23.67
C GLN A 84 36.78 23.56 22.21
N ALA A 85 38.09 23.66 21.90
CA ALA A 85 38.62 23.58 20.56
C ALA A 85 38.24 22.24 19.90
N GLY A 86 38.46 21.11 20.57
CA GLY A 86 38.07 19.79 20.07
C GLY A 86 36.58 19.69 19.80
N ARG A 87 35.73 20.15 20.75
CA ARG A 87 34.27 20.14 20.55
C ARG A 87 33.80 21.05 19.42
N ALA A 88 34.41 22.21 19.26
CA ALA A 88 34.07 23.15 18.19
C ALA A 88 34.39 22.55 16.83
N VAL A 89 35.59 22.01 16.65
CA VAL A 89 35.96 21.30 15.40
C VAL A 89 35.06 20.12 15.13
N GLN A 90 34.77 19.28 16.13
CA GLN A 90 33.85 18.14 15.99
C GLN A 90 32.47 18.60 15.49
N ARG A 91 31.86 19.61 16.11
CA ARG A 91 30.56 20.14 15.72
C ARG A 91 30.54 20.66 14.29
N LEU A 92 31.57 21.36 13.88
CA LEU A 92 31.70 21.88 12.51
C LEU A 92 31.82 20.73 11.49
N LEU A 93 32.58 19.69 11.81
CA LEU A 93 32.68 18.49 10.98
C LEU A 93 31.34 17.75 10.92
N GLU A 94 30.62 17.66 12.05
CA GLU A 94 29.27 17.07 12.11
C GLU A 94 28.26 17.87 11.28
N VAL A 95 28.33 19.23 11.30
CA VAL A 95 27.48 20.07 10.43
C VAL A 95 27.71 19.74 8.96
N ASP A 96 28.96 19.64 8.50
CA ASP A 96 29.29 19.35 7.10
C ASP A 96 28.85 17.90 6.74
N THR A 97 29.13 16.94 7.62
CA THR A 97 28.75 15.53 7.43
C THR A 97 27.24 15.36 7.33
N TYR A 98 26.50 15.85 8.32
CA TYR A 98 25.04 15.66 8.35
C TYR A 98 24.33 16.45 7.25
N ARG A 99 24.86 17.63 6.87
CA ARG A 99 24.39 18.40 5.72
C ARG A 99 24.46 17.59 4.43
N LEU A 100 25.61 16.98 4.14
CA LEU A 100 25.80 16.18 2.93
C LEU A 100 24.95 14.90 2.98
N MET A 101 24.87 14.24 4.13
CA MET A 101 24.02 13.06 4.31
C MET A 101 22.53 13.38 4.06
N ALA A 102 22.04 14.51 4.56
CA ALA A 102 20.67 14.95 4.31
C ALA A 102 20.41 15.23 2.82
N GLN A 103 21.38 15.85 2.13
CA GLN A 103 21.26 16.19 0.71
C GLN A 103 21.22 14.97 -0.23
N LEU A 104 21.71 13.80 0.18
CA LEU A 104 21.66 12.57 -0.63
C LEU A 104 20.24 12.14 -1.00
N THR A 105 19.24 12.61 -0.27
CA THR A 105 17.84 12.26 -0.51
C THR A 105 17.16 13.16 -1.54
N LEU A 106 17.69 14.37 -1.79
CA LEU A 106 17.09 15.29 -2.75
C LEU A 106 16.98 14.75 -4.19
N PRO A 107 18.00 14.08 -4.77
CA PRO A 107 17.86 13.44 -6.06
C PRO A 107 16.73 12.39 -6.10
N VAL A 108 16.56 11.63 -5.03
CA VAL A 108 15.48 10.63 -4.91
C VAL A 108 14.11 11.30 -4.91
N ALA A 109 13.94 12.38 -4.14
CA ALA A 109 12.70 13.15 -4.13
C ALA A 109 12.35 13.69 -5.53
N ARG A 110 13.36 14.20 -6.26
CA ARG A 110 13.17 14.68 -7.64
C ARG A 110 12.82 13.58 -8.63
N GLN A 111 13.34 12.37 -8.45
CA GLN A 111 13.00 11.22 -9.29
C GLN A 111 11.60 10.69 -9.01
N LEU A 112 11.16 10.73 -7.76
CA LEU A 112 9.82 10.27 -7.36
C LEU A 112 8.72 11.25 -7.77
N ALA A 113 8.98 12.55 -7.85
CA ALA A 113 7.96 13.55 -8.13
C ALA A 113 7.14 13.26 -9.40
N PRO A 114 7.74 13.01 -10.59
CA PRO A 114 6.99 12.69 -11.80
C PRO A 114 6.25 11.35 -11.72
N LEU A 115 6.78 10.36 -10.99
CA LEU A 115 6.14 9.06 -10.79
C LEU A 115 4.88 9.21 -9.94
N LEU A 116 4.94 10.03 -8.88
CA LEU A 116 3.77 10.35 -8.05
C LEU A 116 2.70 11.12 -8.83
N GLU A 117 3.10 12.03 -9.73
CA GLU A 117 2.15 12.74 -10.61
C GLU A 117 1.44 11.79 -11.57
N ALA A 118 2.14 10.80 -12.11
CA ALA A 118 1.53 9.77 -12.95
C ALA A 118 0.55 8.90 -12.16
N ALA A 119 0.95 8.46 -10.98
CA ALA A 119 0.11 7.67 -10.07
C ALA A 119 -1.15 8.42 -9.63
N GLU A 120 -1.04 9.72 -9.34
CA GLU A 120 -2.19 10.56 -8.99
C GLU A 120 -3.19 10.70 -10.14
N ARG A 121 -2.70 10.86 -11.36
CA ARG A 121 -3.56 10.88 -12.57
C ARG A 121 -4.26 9.55 -12.76
N GLU A 122 -3.54 8.44 -12.66
CA GLU A 122 -4.13 7.11 -12.79
C GLU A 122 -5.19 6.84 -11.72
N LEU A 123 -4.93 7.20 -10.46
CA LEU A 123 -5.93 7.09 -9.40
C LEU A 123 -7.17 7.94 -9.68
N ALA A 124 -6.99 9.16 -10.19
CA ALA A 124 -8.11 10.03 -10.56
C ALA A 124 -8.95 9.43 -11.70
N GLU A 125 -8.32 8.86 -12.72
CA GLU A 125 -9.00 8.15 -13.82
C GLU A 125 -9.79 6.94 -13.29
N ILE A 126 -9.18 6.10 -12.47
CA ILE A 126 -9.83 4.94 -11.85
C ILE A 126 -11.03 5.40 -11.01
N THR A 127 -10.85 6.43 -10.17
CA THR A 127 -11.91 6.95 -9.31
C THR A 127 -13.08 7.53 -10.13
N THR A 128 -12.79 8.20 -11.24
CA THR A 128 -13.81 8.69 -12.16
C THR A 128 -14.53 7.54 -12.86
N ALA A 129 -13.80 6.54 -13.33
CA ALA A 129 -14.38 5.37 -13.97
C ALA A 129 -15.31 4.60 -13.03
N LEU A 130 -15.00 4.53 -11.73
CA LEU A 130 -15.83 3.89 -10.71
C LEU A 130 -17.25 4.48 -10.62
N THR A 131 -17.43 5.75 -10.94
CA THR A 131 -18.75 6.40 -10.89
C THR A 131 -19.67 6.02 -12.06
N THR A 132 -19.12 5.46 -13.13
CA THR A 132 -19.83 5.17 -14.39
C THR A 132 -19.72 3.72 -14.84
N VAL A 133 -18.88 2.91 -14.16
CA VAL A 133 -18.63 1.53 -14.57
C VAL A 133 -19.85 0.64 -14.33
N THR A 134 -20.08 -0.29 -15.26
CA THR A 134 -21.04 -1.38 -15.09
C THR A 134 -20.37 -2.54 -14.35
N GLU A 135 -21.18 -3.44 -13.75
CA GLU A 135 -20.71 -4.61 -13.00
C GLU A 135 -19.63 -5.43 -13.75
N ALA A 136 -19.73 -5.54 -15.07
CA ALA A 136 -18.75 -6.25 -15.90
C ALA A 136 -17.36 -5.58 -15.96
N GLY A 137 -17.27 -4.28 -15.71
CA GLY A 137 -16.02 -3.50 -15.73
C GLY A 137 -15.31 -3.41 -14.39
N GLU A 138 -15.98 -3.68 -13.28
CA GLU A 138 -15.43 -3.57 -11.92
C GLU A 138 -14.15 -4.40 -11.69
N PRO A 139 -14.05 -5.67 -12.14
CA PRO A 139 -12.84 -6.47 -11.95
C PRO A 139 -11.60 -5.88 -12.63
N ALA A 140 -11.76 -5.27 -13.81
CA ALA A 140 -10.65 -4.66 -14.53
C ALA A 140 -10.13 -3.40 -13.81
N LEU A 141 -11.02 -2.61 -13.21
CA LEU A 141 -10.64 -1.46 -12.38
C LEU A 141 -9.94 -1.91 -11.09
N LEU A 142 -10.40 -2.99 -10.47
CA LEU A 142 -9.76 -3.55 -9.28
C LEU A 142 -8.33 -4.03 -9.59
N ASP A 143 -8.12 -4.66 -10.73
CA ASP A 143 -6.79 -5.10 -11.17
C ASP A 143 -5.85 -3.89 -11.42
N ARG A 144 -6.34 -2.83 -12.08
CA ARG A 144 -5.56 -1.58 -12.25
C ARG A 144 -5.19 -0.96 -10.90
N LEU A 145 -6.15 -0.86 -10.00
CA LEU A 145 -5.95 -0.27 -8.68
C LEU A 145 -4.99 -1.09 -7.82
N THR A 146 -5.05 -2.43 -7.91
CA THR A 146 -4.14 -3.34 -7.21
C THR A 146 -2.70 -3.18 -7.72
N ARG A 147 -2.50 -3.03 -9.03
CA ARG A 147 -1.18 -2.73 -9.60
C ARG A 147 -0.65 -1.39 -9.11
N LEU A 148 -1.48 -0.35 -9.14
CA LEU A 148 -1.11 0.97 -8.63
C LEU A 148 -0.74 0.91 -7.14
N ALA A 149 -1.49 0.14 -6.34
CA ALA A 149 -1.19 -0.07 -4.92
C ALA A 149 0.20 -0.71 -4.73
N ALA A 150 0.52 -1.75 -5.51
CA ALA A 150 1.81 -2.41 -5.45
C ALA A 150 2.98 -1.49 -5.86
N GLU A 151 2.78 -0.62 -6.85
CA GLU A 151 3.79 0.37 -7.26
C GLU A 151 4.04 1.40 -6.15
N ILE A 152 3.00 1.96 -5.57
CA ILE A 152 3.11 2.95 -4.49
C ILE A 152 3.75 2.33 -3.26
N GLU A 153 3.38 1.11 -2.87
CA GLU A 153 4.00 0.38 -1.76
C GLU A 153 5.49 0.14 -2.02
N ASN A 154 5.85 -0.20 -3.25
CA ASN A 154 7.25 -0.36 -3.63
C ASN A 154 8.04 0.96 -3.53
N TYR A 155 7.45 2.09 -3.95
CA TYR A 155 8.10 3.39 -3.79
C TYR A 155 8.26 3.77 -2.32
N GLU A 156 7.25 3.53 -1.49
CA GLU A 156 7.29 3.81 -0.05
C GLU A 156 8.33 2.96 0.67
N SER A 157 8.28 1.65 0.51
CA SER A 157 9.18 0.67 1.11
C SER A 157 10.66 0.95 0.79
N ASN A 158 10.96 1.29 -0.47
CA ASN A 158 12.33 1.56 -0.90
C ASN A 158 12.88 2.92 -0.45
N ASN A 159 12.01 3.89 -0.13
CA ASN A 159 12.45 5.28 0.10
C ASN A 159 12.14 5.82 1.49
N HIS A 160 11.22 5.21 2.24
CA HIS A 160 10.85 5.66 3.60
C HIS A 160 12.08 5.87 4.50
N PHE A 161 12.99 4.91 4.53
CA PHE A 161 14.22 4.99 5.30
C PHE A 161 15.06 6.22 4.92
N ARG A 162 15.20 6.54 3.61
CA ARG A 162 15.99 7.66 3.13
C ARG A 162 15.40 9.00 3.55
N PHE A 163 14.08 9.17 3.45
CA PHE A 163 13.40 10.40 3.86
C PHE A 163 13.46 10.60 5.37
N SER A 164 13.23 9.53 6.13
CA SER A 164 13.36 9.56 7.59
C SER A 164 14.76 9.92 8.05
N ALA A 165 15.80 9.32 7.44
CA ALA A 165 17.19 9.63 7.72
C ALA A 165 17.54 11.08 7.37
N ALA A 166 17.11 11.59 6.20
CA ALA A 166 17.35 12.97 5.80
C ALA A 166 16.77 13.97 6.79
N SER A 167 15.56 13.73 7.25
CA SER A 167 14.90 14.55 8.29
C SER A 167 15.69 14.53 9.61
N ALA A 168 16.16 13.35 10.03
CA ALA A 168 16.98 13.22 11.24
C ALA A 168 18.30 13.97 11.11
N TYR A 169 19.02 13.83 9.98
CA TYR A 169 20.26 14.53 9.73
C TYR A 169 20.06 16.05 9.68
N TYR A 170 18.99 16.53 9.08
CA TYR A 170 18.68 17.95 9.04
C TYR A 170 18.46 18.53 10.45
N ARG A 171 17.74 17.83 11.32
CA ARG A 171 17.59 18.22 12.72
C ARG A 171 18.93 18.26 13.45
N LEU A 172 19.81 17.29 13.19
CA LEU A 172 21.18 17.31 13.76
C LEU A 172 21.98 18.52 13.28
N VAL A 173 21.90 18.89 11.99
CA VAL A 173 22.54 20.12 11.48
C VAL A 173 22.08 21.33 12.25
N GLN A 174 20.76 21.53 12.41
CA GLN A 174 20.19 22.65 13.14
C GLN A 174 20.65 22.67 14.60
N GLN A 175 20.65 21.52 15.26
CA GLN A 175 21.12 21.38 16.62
C GLN A 175 22.61 21.76 16.76
N ARG A 176 23.48 21.24 15.88
CA ARG A 176 24.91 21.51 15.92
C ARG A 176 25.22 23.00 15.67
N ILE A 177 24.50 23.63 14.73
CA ILE A 177 24.63 25.08 14.49
C ILE A 177 24.20 25.86 15.75
N ALA A 178 23.11 25.50 16.40
CA ALA A 178 22.69 26.15 17.65
C ALA A 178 23.76 26.03 18.76
N GLU A 179 24.38 24.83 18.88
CA GLU A 179 25.44 24.57 19.86
C GLU A 179 26.76 25.33 19.56
N LEU A 180 27.02 25.79 18.32
CA LEU A 180 28.15 26.60 17.98
C LEU A 180 28.07 27.99 18.64
N ARG A 181 26.88 28.47 19.01
CA ARG A 181 26.64 29.84 19.52
C ARG A 181 27.26 30.85 18.61
N GLU A 182 26.75 30.91 17.37
CA GLU A 182 27.26 31.76 16.31
C GLU A 182 27.12 33.25 16.64
N GLU A 183 28.15 33.99 16.36
CA GLU A 183 28.18 35.47 16.33
C GLU A 183 28.40 35.92 14.90
N ARG A 184 27.53 36.79 14.40
CA ARG A 184 27.59 37.28 13.03
C ARG A 184 28.86 38.11 12.81
N ILE A 185 29.50 37.86 11.67
CA ILE A 185 30.64 38.64 11.19
C ILE A 185 30.17 39.42 9.97
N ALA A 186 30.56 40.70 9.91
CA ALA A 186 30.27 41.53 8.75
C ALA A 186 30.86 40.90 7.47
N ALA A 187 30.16 40.97 6.36
CA ALA A 187 30.59 40.56 5.03
C ALA A 187 30.56 39.03 4.72
N ILE A 188 30.29 38.14 5.68
CA ILE A 188 30.12 36.70 5.39
C ILE A 188 28.83 36.16 5.97
N GLN A 189 28.25 35.15 5.29
CA GLN A 189 27.06 34.44 5.77
C GLN A 189 27.40 33.53 6.96
N THR A 190 26.53 33.49 7.95
CA THR A 190 26.64 32.50 9.03
C THR A 190 26.29 31.07 8.54
N PHE A 191 26.67 30.04 9.29
CA PHE A 191 26.25 28.65 9.00
C PHE A 191 24.73 28.51 9.04
N ARG A 192 24.06 29.23 9.93
CA ARG A 192 22.61 29.27 10.03
C ARG A 192 21.98 29.85 8.77
N GLU A 193 22.40 31.07 8.37
CA GLU A 193 21.87 31.72 7.16
C GLU A 193 22.12 30.88 5.90
N PHE A 194 23.28 30.25 5.77
CA PHE A 194 23.55 29.34 4.66
C PHE A 194 22.63 28.15 4.67
N THR A 195 22.41 27.55 5.84
CA THR A 195 21.52 26.37 5.98
C THR A 195 20.06 26.71 5.66
N GLU A 196 19.58 27.84 6.14
CA GLU A 196 18.23 28.34 5.86
C GLU A 196 18.00 28.63 4.37
N LEU A 197 19.02 29.21 3.69
CA LEU A 197 18.90 29.58 2.29
C LEU A 197 19.15 28.39 1.31
N ARG A 198 19.97 27.43 1.67
CA ARG A 198 20.45 26.38 0.75
C ARG A 198 19.97 24.99 1.10
N LEU A 199 19.95 24.63 2.38
CA LEU A 199 19.57 23.27 2.80
C LEU A 199 18.08 23.16 3.11
N ALA A 200 17.49 24.15 3.78
CA ALA A 200 16.08 24.09 4.17
C ALA A 200 15.12 23.90 2.98
N PRO A 201 15.27 24.61 1.83
CA PRO A 201 14.40 24.38 0.67
C PRO A 201 14.52 22.95 0.12
N ALA A 202 15.74 22.39 0.11
CA ALA A 202 15.96 21.00 -0.32
C ALA A 202 15.29 20.00 0.62
N MET A 203 15.36 20.23 1.93
CA MET A 203 14.71 19.37 2.93
C MET A 203 13.18 19.51 2.90
N ASN A 204 12.67 20.71 2.65
CA ASN A 204 11.24 20.93 2.44
C ASN A 204 10.73 20.14 1.23
N THR A 205 11.49 20.11 0.13
CA THR A 205 11.17 19.28 -1.04
C THR A 205 11.12 17.80 -0.66
N CYS A 206 12.12 17.29 0.06
CA CYS A 206 12.14 15.90 0.53
C CYS A 206 10.95 15.58 1.44
N SER A 207 10.65 16.46 2.40
CA SER A 207 9.52 16.28 3.31
C SER A 207 8.17 16.31 2.60
N ALA A 208 8.00 17.25 1.66
CA ALA A 208 6.79 17.33 0.84
C ALA A 208 6.59 16.08 -0.03
N THR A 209 7.66 15.56 -0.63
CA THR A 209 7.59 14.34 -1.43
C THR A 209 7.26 13.13 -0.56
N ALA A 210 7.85 13.00 0.62
CA ALA A 210 7.54 11.93 1.57
C ALA A 210 6.07 11.97 2.02
N ALA A 211 5.57 13.14 2.41
CA ALA A 211 4.17 13.32 2.81
C ALA A 211 3.19 13.04 1.66
N ARG A 212 3.55 13.42 0.42
CA ARG A 212 2.75 13.13 -0.77
C ARG A 212 2.69 11.63 -1.06
N LEU A 213 3.81 10.91 -0.90
CA LEU A 213 3.87 9.46 -1.06
C LEU A 213 2.99 8.74 -0.03
N GLU A 214 3.09 9.10 1.24
CA GLU A 214 2.27 8.56 2.33
C GLU A 214 0.77 8.84 2.12
N ALA A 215 0.43 10.07 1.71
CA ALA A 215 -0.94 10.42 1.39
C ALA A 215 -1.48 9.62 0.20
N MET A 216 -0.64 9.37 -0.82
CA MET A 216 -1.00 8.56 -1.98
C MET A 216 -1.22 7.09 -1.60
N SER A 217 -0.33 6.49 -0.81
CA SER A 217 -0.48 5.13 -0.25
C SER A 217 -1.83 4.99 0.48
N SER A 218 -2.14 5.93 1.37
CA SER A 218 -3.42 5.95 2.10
C SER A 218 -4.64 6.10 1.18
N ARG A 219 -4.55 6.90 0.12
CA ARG A 219 -5.67 7.09 -0.84
C ARG A 219 -5.92 5.85 -1.67
N VAL A 220 -4.85 5.24 -2.18
CA VAL A 220 -4.94 4.00 -2.97
C VAL A 220 -5.48 2.86 -2.11
N ALA A 221 -5.00 2.69 -0.88
CA ALA A 221 -5.50 1.68 0.04
C ALA A 221 -7.01 1.82 0.31
N ARG A 222 -7.50 3.04 0.57
CA ARG A 222 -8.93 3.28 0.74
C ARG A 222 -9.75 2.99 -0.52
N ALA A 223 -9.26 3.41 -1.69
CA ALA A 223 -9.94 3.15 -2.96
C ALA A 223 -10.01 1.64 -3.25
N THR A 224 -8.93 0.90 -2.99
CA THR A 224 -8.88 -0.56 -3.14
C THR A 224 -9.89 -1.24 -2.22
N GLN A 225 -9.97 -0.85 -0.96
CA GLN A 225 -10.93 -1.40 -0.01
C GLN A 225 -12.38 -1.14 -0.44
N LEU A 226 -12.70 0.06 -0.88
CA LEU A 226 -14.06 0.39 -1.36
C LEU A 226 -14.43 -0.44 -2.59
N LEU A 227 -13.55 -0.53 -3.58
CA LEU A 227 -13.81 -1.28 -4.80
C LEU A 227 -13.89 -2.79 -4.54
N SER A 228 -13.01 -3.34 -3.69
CA SER A 228 -13.08 -4.74 -3.31
C SER A 228 -14.42 -5.08 -2.66
N THR A 229 -14.89 -4.24 -1.73
CA THR A 229 -16.19 -4.42 -1.08
C THR A 229 -17.33 -4.38 -2.11
N GLN A 230 -17.27 -3.47 -3.08
CA GLN A 230 -18.29 -3.38 -4.13
C GLN A 230 -18.31 -4.62 -5.02
N VAL A 231 -17.15 -5.10 -5.46
CA VAL A 231 -17.02 -6.34 -6.25
C VAL A 231 -17.56 -7.55 -5.48
N ASP A 232 -17.30 -7.64 -4.18
CA ASP A 232 -17.80 -8.72 -3.34
C ASP A 232 -19.34 -8.68 -3.22
N ILE A 233 -19.94 -7.51 -3.02
CA ILE A 233 -21.40 -7.32 -3.00
C ILE A 233 -22.02 -7.73 -4.35
N THR A 234 -21.42 -7.30 -5.46
CA THR A 234 -21.89 -7.66 -6.81
C THR A 234 -21.86 -9.17 -7.04
N ARG A 235 -20.77 -9.84 -6.61
CA ARG A 235 -20.64 -11.30 -6.70
C ARG A 235 -21.68 -12.01 -5.84
N GLU A 236 -21.90 -11.55 -4.62
CA GLU A 236 -22.92 -12.13 -3.73
C GLU A 236 -24.32 -12.00 -4.34
N HIS A 237 -24.65 -10.83 -4.90
CA HIS A 237 -25.92 -10.61 -5.58
C HIS A 237 -26.12 -11.57 -6.78
N GLN A 238 -25.08 -11.74 -7.60
CA GLN A 238 -25.10 -12.70 -8.71
C GLN A 238 -25.30 -14.15 -8.23
N GLN A 239 -24.66 -14.55 -7.13
CA GLN A 239 -24.85 -15.87 -6.53
C GLN A 239 -26.30 -16.08 -6.05
N ILE A 240 -26.91 -15.07 -5.43
CA ILE A 240 -28.31 -15.12 -5.00
C ILE A 240 -29.24 -15.34 -6.20
N LEU A 241 -29.04 -14.59 -7.29
CA LEU A 241 -29.84 -14.76 -8.52
C LEU A 241 -29.71 -16.16 -9.12
N VAL A 242 -28.52 -16.74 -9.11
CA VAL A 242 -28.29 -18.12 -9.56
C VAL A 242 -29.03 -19.11 -8.66
N LEU A 243 -28.92 -18.94 -7.33
CA LEU A 243 -29.64 -19.82 -6.36
C LEU A 243 -31.15 -19.70 -6.51
N GLU A 244 -31.69 -18.50 -6.70
CA GLU A 244 -33.13 -18.30 -6.97
C GLU A 244 -33.57 -19.01 -8.26
N SER A 245 -32.76 -18.92 -9.32
CA SER A 245 -33.03 -19.60 -10.58
C SER A 245 -33.01 -21.12 -10.43
N MET A 246 -32.09 -21.65 -9.61
CA MET A 246 -32.02 -23.08 -9.29
C MET A 246 -33.22 -23.53 -8.45
N ASN A 247 -33.61 -22.75 -7.44
CA ASN A 247 -34.82 -23.05 -6.64
C ASN A 247 -36.08 -23.07 -7.50
N ARG A 248 -36.24 -22.09 -8.39
CA ARG A 248 -37.38 -22.05 -9.32
C ARG A 248 -37.42 -23.29 -10.23
N ARG A 249 -36.26 -23.74 -10.71
CA ARG A 249 -36.17 -25.00 -11.51
C ARG A 249 -36.52 -26.23 -10.66
N ALA A 250 -36.05 -26.30 -9.44
CA ALA A 250 -36.37 -27.39 -8.51
C ALA A 250 -37.87 -27.43 -8.20
N ASP A 251 -38.51 -26.26 -7.96
CA ASP A 251 -39.97 -26.18 -7.75
C ASP A 251 -40.78 -26.65 -8.98
N LEU A 252 -40.36 -26.25 -10.18
CA LEU A 252 -40.97 -26.70 -11.41
C LEU A 252 -40.83 -28.22 -11.59
N GLN A 253 -39.67 -28.78 -11.26
CA GLN A 253 -39.39 -30.20 -11.32
C GLN A 253 -40.26 -30.96 -10.33
N LEU A 254 -40.44 -30.48 -9.10
CA LEU A 254 -41.32 -31.04 -8.10
C LEU A 254 -42.79 -31.02 -8.56
N ARG A 255 -43.26 -29.90 -9.14
CA ARG A 255 -44.64 -29.80 -9.68
C ARG A 255 -44.88 -30.78 -10.85
N LEU A 256 -43.90 -30.90 -11.77
CA LEU A 256 -43.94 -31.88 -12.84
C LEU A 256 -44.04 -33.31 -12.29
N GLN A 257 -43.21 -33.64 -11.30
CA GLN A 257 -43.22 -34.94 -10.65
C GLN A 257 -44.56 -35.23 -9.97
N GLN A 258 -45.16 -34.28 -9.26
CA GLN A 258 -46.48 -34.38 -8.64
C GLN A 258 -47.58 -34.60 -9.69
N THR A 259 -47.49 -33.91 -10.83
CA THR A 259 -48.45 -34.10 -11.93
C THR A 259 -48.34 -35.48 -12.54
N VAL A 260 -47.16 -35.97 -12.81
CA VAL A 260 -46.91 -37.34 -13.32
C VAL A 260 -47.38 -38.40 -12.31
N GLU A 261 -47.12 -38.15 -11.01
CA GLU A 261 -47.58 -39.03 -9.94
C GLU A 261 -49.13 -39.12 -9.87
N GLY A 262 -49.81 -37.96 -9.95
CA GLY A 262 -51.26 -37.90 -10.01
C GLY A 262 -51.84 -38.67 -11.22
N LEU A 263 -51.22 -38.53 -12.39
CA LEU A 263 -51.63 -39.28 -13.59
C LEU A 263 -51.38 -40.78 -13.45
N SER A 264 -50.27 -41.16 -12.81
CA SER A 264 -49.93 -42.55 -12.52
C SER A 264 -50.99 -43.23 -11.58
N VAL A 265 -51.44 -42.49 -10.54
CA VAL A 265 -52.51 -42.93 -9.66
C VAL A 265 -53.78 -43.23 -10.46
N ALA A 266 -54.18 -42.31 -11.33
CA ALA A 266 -55.38 -42.50 -12.17
C ALA A 266 -55.26 -43.70 -13.11
N ALA A 267 -54.13 -43.88 -13.79
CA ALA A 267 -53.85 -44.97 -14.70
C ALA A 267 -53.88 -46.35 -13.98
N VAL A 268 -53.15 -46.45 -12.86
CA VAL A 268 -53.07 -47.67 -12.06
C VAL A 268 -54.44 -48.01 -11.51
N THR A 269 -55.22 -47.06 -11.01
CA THR A 269 -56.59 -47.23 -10.54
C THR A 269 -57.49 -47.79 -11.65
N TYR A 270 -57.42 -47.19 -12.85
CA TYR A 270 -58.19 -47.69 -14.00
C TYR A 270 -57.91 -49.15 -14.35
N TYR A 271 -56.64 -49.56 -14.39
CA TYR A 271 -56.25 -50.94 -14.66
C TYR A 271 -56.68 -51.89 -13.56
N ILE A 272 -56.54 -51.55 -12.28
CA ILE A 272 -56.96 -52.42 -11.17
C ILE A 272 -58.48 -52.60 -11.17
N VAL A 273 -59.25 -51.51 -11.34
CA VAL A 273 -60.74 -51.63 -11.41
C VAL A 273 -61.19 -52.45 -12.61
N GLY A 274 -60.47 -52.28 -13.78
CA GLY A 274 -60.75 -53.15 -14.94
C GLY A 274 -60.51 -54.63 -14.67
N LEU A 275 -59.40 -54.97 -13.99
CA LEU A 275 -59.09 -56.35 -13.57
C LEU A 275 -60.17 -56.94 -12.62
N ILE A 276 -60.63 -56.11 -11.64
CA ILE A 276 -61.74 -56.52 -10.75
C ILE A 276 -63.03 -56.81 -11.54
N GLY A 277 -63.31 -55.96 -12.54
CA GLY A 277 -64.46 -56.20 -13.44
C GLY A 277 -64.36 -57.47 -14.24
N TYR A 278 -63.19 -57.77 -14.80
CA TYR A 278 -62.98 -59.06 -15.49
C TYR A 278 -63.07 -60.24 -14.56
N ALA A 279 -62.52 -60.13 -13.34
CA ALA A 279 -62.67 -61.21 -12.33
C ALA A 279 -64.16 -61.44 -11.93
N ALA A 280 -64.90 -60.33 -11.71
CA ALA A 280 -66.32 -60.39 -11.39
C ALA A 280 -67.15 -60.99 -12.52
N LYS A 281 -66.81 -60.75 -13.80
CA LYS A 281 -67.46 -61.42 -14.95
C LYS A 281 -67.16 -62.91 -14.96
N GLY A 282 -65.93 -63.34 -14.65
CA GLY A 282 -65.54 -64.74 -14.54
C GLY A 282 -66.32 -65.49 -13.43
N VAL A 283 -66.46 -64.85 -12.28
CA VAL A 283 -67.22 -65.39 -11.13
C VAL A 283 -68.73 -65.55 -11.47
N LYS A 284 -69.29 -64.58 -12.17
CA LYS A 284 -70.64 -64.62 -12.66
C LYS A 284 -70.86 -65.79 -13.63
N ALA A 285 -69.90 -66.06 -14.53
CA ALA A 285 -69.94 -67.14 -15.47
C ALA A 285 -69.84 -68.54 -14.77
N ALA A 286 -69.19 -68.57 -13.57
CA ALA A 286 -69.12 -69.79 -12.71
C ALA A 286 -70.41 -70.06 -11.88
N GLY A 287 -71.51 -69.28 -12.08
CA GLY A 287 -72.79 -69.53 -11.47
C GLY A 287 -73.07 -68.80 -10.15
N LEU A 288 -72.16 -67.88 -9.70
CA LEU A 288 -72.40 -67.08 -8.50
C LEU A 288 -73.15 -65.76 -8.83
N PRO A 289 -74.19 -65.36 -8.03
CA PRO A 289 -74.99 -64.17 -8.29
C PRO A 289 -74.22 -62.82 -7.98
N VAL A 290 -73.16 -62.54 -8.71
CA VAL A 290 -72.39 -61.32 -8.56
C VAL A 290 -72.71 -60.35 -9.73
N ASN A 291 -73.04 -59.10 -9.42
CA ASN A 291 -73.23 -58.09 -10.45
C ASN A 291 -71.85 -57.38 -10.73
N PRO A 292 -71.25 -57.59 -11.92
CA PRO A 292 -69.90 -57.03 -12.21
C PRO A 292 -69.82 -55.51 -12.18
N GLU A 293 -70.91 -54.80 -12.54
CA GLU A 293 -70.98 -53.33 -12.56
C GLU A 293 -70.96 -52.74 -11.16
N LEU A 294 -71.74 -53.40 -10.24
CA LEU A 294 -71.70 -52.99 -8.82
C LEU A 294 -70.35 -53.29 -8.18
N ALA A 295 -69.70 -54.40 -8.49
CA ALA A 295 -68.39 -54.73 -8.00
C ALA A 295 -67.31 -53.71 -8.44
N MET A 296 -67.33 -53.27 -9.72
CA MET A 296 -66.49 -52.22 -10.23
C MET A 296 -66.75 -50.89 -9.54
N GLY A 297 -68.05 -50.46 -9.46
CA GLY A 297 -68.37 -49.15 -8.86
C GLY A 297 -67.96 -49.03 -7.38
N VAL A 298 -68.20 -50.09 -6.59
CA VAL A 298 -67.81 -50.12 -5.16
C VAL A 298 -66.30 -50.19 -4.99
N SER A 299 -65.56 -50.84 -5.91
CA SER A 299 -64.11 -51.00 -5.80
C SER A 299 -63.33 -49.69 -6.06
N ILE A 300 -63.89 -48.73 -6.85
CA ILE A 300 -63.21 -47.48 -7.24
C ILE A 300 -62.66 -46.74 -6.03
N PRO A 301 -63.41 -46.32 -5.00
CA PRO A 301 -62.90 -45.54 -3.88
C PRO A 301 -61.87 -46.32 -3.06
N PHE A 302 -62.01 -47.63 -2.90
CA PHE A 302 -61.04 -48.43 -2.17
C PHE A 302 -59.70 -48.55 -2.92
N VAL A 303 -59.77 -48.77 -4.23
CA VAL A 303 -58.56 -48.83 -5.07
C VAL A 303 -57.83 -47.50 -5.11
N ILE A 304 -58.54 -46.40 -5.27
CA ILE A 304 -57.93 -45.06 -5.21
C ILE A 304 -57.19 -44.86 -3.88
N LEU A 305 -57.83 -45.17 -2.76
CA LEU A 305 -57.28 -45.06 -1.44
C LEU A 305 -56.03 -45.95 -1.27
N ALA A 306 -56.11 -47.20 -1.67
CA ALA A 306 -55.03 -48.19 -1.58
C ALA A 306 -53.83 -47.78 -2.44
N VAL A 307 -54.01 -47.30 -3.68
CA VAL A 307 -52.97 -46.84 -4.58
C VAL A 307 -52.34 -45.57 -4.03
N ALA A 308 -53.14 -44.60 -3.57
CA ALA A 308 -52.63 -43.37 -2.98
C ALA A 308 -51.82 -43.63 -1.70
N LEU A 309 -52.26 -44.54 -0.83
CA LEU A 309 -51.49 -44.92 0.37
C LEU A 309 -50.22 -45.70 0.00
N GLY A 310 -50.25 -46.54 -0.99
CA GLY A 310 -49.11 -47.29 -1.51
C GLY A 310 -48.01 -46.35 -2.04
N ILE A 311 -48.37 -45.38 -2.87
CA ILE A 311 -47.47 -44.41 -3.42
C ILE A 311 -46.89 -43.53 -2.29
N ARG A 312 -47.72 -43.05 -1.36
CA ARG A 312 -47.23 -42.29 -0.19
C ARG A 312 -46.24 -43.08 0.67
N ARG A 313 -46.46 -44.39 0.82
CA ARG A 313 -45.55 -45.25 1.59
C ARG A 313 -44.22 -45.47 0.89
N ILE A 314 -44.21 -45.64 -0.43
CA ILE A 314 -42.98 -45.73 -1.24
C ILE A 314 -42.19 -44.42 -1.17
N HIS A 315 -42.87 -43.29 -1.30
CA HIS A 315 -42.23 -41.97 -1.17
C HIS A 315 -41.52 -41.76 0.19
N ARG A 316 -42.15 -42.16 1.29
CA ARG A 316 -41.55 -42.09 2.63
C ARG A 316 -40.33 -43.00 2.77
N MET A 317 -40.33 -44.17 2.16
CA MET A 317 -39.19 -45.09 2.19
C MET A 317 -37.99 -44.55 1.38
N VAL A 318 -38.24 -43.92 0.25
CA VAL A 318 -37.18 -43.29 -0.57
C VAL A 318 -36.58 -42.06 0.10
N GLN A 319 -37.41 -41.25 0.76
CA GLN A 319 -36.92 -40.06 1.50
C GLN A 319 -36.12 -40.41 2.76
N SER A 320 -36.47 -41.51 3.45
CA SER A 320 -35.70 -41.96 4.62
C SER A 320 -34.35 -42.61 4.25
N GLY A 321 -34.18 -43.07 3.01
CA GLY A 321 -32.89 -43.59 2.53
C GLY A 321 -31.89 -42.50 2.08
N ALA A 322 -32.36 -41.29 1.81
CA ALA A 322 -31.51 -40.17 1.35
C ALA A 322 -30.87 -39.36 2.49
N HIS A 323 -31.24 -39.59 3.74
CA HIS A 323 -30.68 -38.89 4.92
C HIS A 323 -29.66 -39.73 5.70
N GLY A 324 -29.17 -40.84 5.12
CA GLY A 324 -28.23 -41.77 5.77
C GLY A 324 -26.88 -41.92 5.06
N GLN A 325 -26.47 -40.94 4.23
CA GLN A 325 -25.10 -40.88 3.68
C GLN A 325 -24.45 -39.55 3.97
#